data_d69294d956b8d3694b2a23811a570212
#
_entry.id   d69294d956b8d3694b2a23811a570212
#
_cell.length_a   1.000
_cell.length_b   1.000
_cell.length_c   1.000
_cell.angle_alpha   90.00
_cell.angle_beta   90.00
_cell.angle_gamma   90.00
#
_symmetry.space_group_name_H-M   'P 1'
#
loop_
_entity.id
_entity.type
_entity.pdbx_description
1 polymer ?
#
loop_
_entity_poly.entity_id
_entity_poly.type
_entity_poly.pdbx_seq_one_letter_code
_entity_poly.pdbx_strand_id
1 'polypeptide(L)'
;GKVIEFVPTIDEQDLKVKVLSRKIIESEVDFDTPRTIVSFGRGIKDDPEQNVKLVEQLAKELNAEIGVTLPISKKPYVVSSVLDSKYMIPDRVIGTSGHKTSPLLYIAAGVSGAMQHVWGMKDSGFVVAINPDEDAPIKDECDIFIKGRMEDVIPLLIEEIKKQMLVVEA
;
A
#
# COMPACT_ATOMS: atom_id res chain seq x y z
N GLY A 1 -6.32 -20.20 36.98
CA GLY A 1 -7.73 -19.99 36.70
C GLY A 1 -8.41 -21.30 36.32
N LYS A 2 -9.73 -21.41 36.48
CA LYS A 2 -10.50 -22.58 36.03
C LYS A 2 -10.97 -22.34 34.62
N VAL A 3 -10.63 -23.22 33.70
CA VAL A 3 -11.14 -23.20 32.33
C VAL A 3 -12.52 -23.85 32.34
N ILE A 4 -13.54 -23.16 31.81
CA ILE A 4 -14.88 -23.70 31.66
C ILE A 4 -15.09 -23.81 30.13
N GLU A 5 -15.29 -25.03 29.65
CA GLU A 5 -15.66 -25.28 28.27
C GLU A 5 -17.16 -25.04 28.13
N PHE A 6 -17.53 -24.16 27.20
CA PHE A 6 -18.92 -23.85 26.89
C PHE A 6 -19.20 -24.20 25.42
N VAL A 7 -20.09 -25.13 25.17
CA VAL A 7 -20.59 -25.50 23.85
C VAL A 7 -21.97 -24.89 23.69
N PRO A 8 -22.15 -23.82 22.88
CA PRO A 8 -23.48 -23.25 22.66
C PRO A 8 -24.36 -24.19 21.85
N THR A 9 -25.61 -24.32 22.24
CA THR A 9 -26.64 -24.96 21.43
C THR A 9 -27.22 -23.90 20.50
N ILE A 10 -27.00 -24.09 19.18
CA ILE A 10 -27.49 -23.17 18.15
C ILE A 10 -28.51 -23.93 17.30
N ASP A 11 -29.77 -23.47 17.31
CA ASP A 11 -30.82 -24.03 16.48
C ASP A 11 -30.86 -23.34 15.11
N GLU A 12 -31.40 -23.99 14.06
CA GLU A 12 -31.54 -23.37 12.75
C GLU A 12 -32.33 -22.05 12.76
N GLN A 13 -33.23 -21.89 13.72
CA GLN A 13 -34.02 -20.67 13.92
C GLN A 13 -33.19 -19.49 14.42
N ASP A 14 -32.03 -19.75 15.04
CA ASP A 14 -31.09 -18.72 15.53
C ASP A 14 -30.27 -18.14 14.37
N LEU A 15 -30.17 -18.87 13.26
CA LEU A 15 -29.39 -18.52 12.09
C LEU A 15 -30.23 -17.64 11.13
N LYS A 16 -30.22 -16.31 11.38
CA LYS A 16 -30.96 -15.34 10.55
C LYS A 16 -30.34 -15.11 9.17
N VAL A 17 -29.12 -15.60 8.94
CA VAL A 17 -28.37 -15.40 7.69
C VAL A 17 -27.81 -16.75 7.25
N LYS A 18 -28.04 -17.11 5.98
CA LYS A 18 -27.49 -18.32 5.33
C LYS A 18 -26.51 -17.92 4.24
N VAL A 19 -25.30 -18.45 4.30
CA VAL A 19 -24.33 -18.31 3.21
C VAL A 19 -24.78 -19.21 2.05
N LEU A 20 -25.19 -18.60 0.94
CA LEU A 20 -25.66 -19.32 -0.25
C LEU A 20 -24.53 -19.78 -1.15
N SER A 21 -23.48 -18.95 -1.25
CA SER A 21 -22.28 -19.30 -2.02
C SER A 21 -21.07 -18.56 -1.48
N ARG A 22 -19.89 -19.13 -1.65
CA ARG A 22 -18.59 -18.52 -1.34
C ARG A 22 -17.70 -18.63 -2.57
N LYS A 23 -17.28 -17.50 -3.12
CA LYS A 23 -16.25 -17.44 -4.15
C LYS A 23 -14.94 -17.01 -3.49
N ILE A 24 -13.95 -17.87 -3.52
CA ILE A 24 -12.59 -17.54 -3.14
C ILE A 24 -11.96 -16.86 -4.35
N ILE A 25 -11.51 -15.64 -4.20
CA ILE A 25 -10.71 -14.92 -5.19
C ILE A 25 -9.27 -15.05 -4.68
N GLU A 26 -8.43 -15.75 -5.45
CA GLU A 26 -7.01 -15.78 -5.16
C GLU A 26 -6.44 -14.39 -5.50
N SER A 27 -5.77 -13.78 -4.52
CA SER A 27 -5.05 -12.54 -4.72
C SER A 27 -3.74 -12.84 -5.45
N GLU A 28 -3.46 -12.08 -6.52
CA GLU A 28 -2.16 -12.12 -7.19
C GLU A 28 -1.11 -11.28 -6.43
N VAL A 29 -1.53 -10.62 -5.35
CA VAL A 29 -0.69 -9.71 -4.57
C VAL A 29 -0.33 -10.35 -3.24
N ASP A 30 0.95 -10.46 -2.97
CA ASP A 30 1.46 -10.87 -1.66
C ASP A 30 1.84 -9.63 -0.85
N PHE A 31 1.05 -9.32 0.18
CA PHE A 31 1.37 -8.30 1.18
C PHE A 31 1.77 -8.89 2.54
N ASP A 32 1.81 -10.21 2.66
CA ASP A 32 2.18 -10.88 3.91
C ASP A 32 3.71 -11.02 4.05
N THR A 33 4.40 -11.24 2.93
CA THR A 33 5.85 -11.55 2.94
C THR A 33 6.77 -10.57 2.18
N PRO A 34 6.33 -9.48 1.55
CA PRO A 34 7.23 -8.62 0.79
C PRO A 34 8.23 -7.92 1.70
N ARG A 35 9.49 -7.87 1.26
CA ARG A 35 10.53 -7.13 1.99
C ARG A 35 10.37 -5.62 1.82
N THR A 36 9.86 -5.20 0.67
CA THR A 36 9.67 -3.78 0.33
C THR A 36 8.30 -3.57 -0.29
N ILE A 37 7.64 -2.50 0.12
CA ILE A 37 6.38 -2.02 -0.46
C ILE A 37 6.55 -0.56 -0.87
N VAL A 38 6.11 -0.24 -2.08
CA VAL A 38 5.90 1.14 -2.54
C VAL A 38 4.41 1.38 -2.64
N SER A 39 3.88 2.29 -1.83
CA SER A 39 2.46 2.65 -1.88
C SER A 39 2.25 4.03 -2.48
N PHE A 40 1.12 4.24 -3.13
CA PHE A 40 0.73 5.56 -3.59
C PHE A 40 -0.69 5.95 -3.18
N GLY A 41 -0.88 7.25 -3.06
CA GLY A 41 -2.15 7.86 -2.71
C GLY A 41 -2.59 8.91 -3.74
N ARG A 42 -3.48 9.80 -3.32
CA ARG A 42 -4.02 10.88 -4.17
C ARG A 42 -2.99 11.89 -4.68
N GLY A 43 -1.74 11.80 -4.22
CA GLY A 43 -0.64 12.60 -4.76
C GLY A 43 -0.34 12.37 -6.25
N ILE A 44 -0.87 11.30 -6.85
CA ILE A 44 -0.76 11.06 -8.31
C ILE A 44 -1.61 12.02 -9.17
N LYS A 45 -2.43 12.89 -8.57
CA LYS A 45 -3.55 13.63 -9.18
C LYS A 45 -3.19 14.49 -10.39
N ASP A 46 -1.97 15.03 -10.46
CA ASP A 46 -1.59 16.02 -11.48
C ASP A 46 -1.27 15.34 -12.83
N ASP A 47 -0.69 14.15 -12.80
CA ASP A 47 -0.53 13.27 -13.96
C ASP A 47 -0.64 11.80 -13.50
N PRO A 48 -1.85 11.26 -13.34
CA PRO A 48 -2.06 9.93 -12.78
C PRO A 48 -1.37 8.81 -13.56
N GLU A 49 -1.39 8.87 -14.89
CA GLU A 49 -0.78 7.85 -15.76
C GLU A 49 0.75 7.83 -15.58
N GLN A 50 1.39 8.98 -15.63
CA GLN A 50 2.83 9.11 -15.50
C GLN A 50 3.29 8.79 -14.08
N ASN A 51 2.56 9.27 -13.06
CA ASN A 51 2.91 9.05 -11.67
C ASN A 51 2.82 7.57 -11.26
N VAL A 52 1.83 6.84 -11.76
CA VAL A 52 1.76 5.38 -11.53
C VAL A 52 2.93 4.67 -12.21
N LYS A 53 3.32 5.08 -13.44
CA LYS A 53 4.50 4.52 -14.12
C LYS A 53 5.80 4.79 -13.36
N LEU A 54 5.96 5.95 -12.75
CA LEU A 54 7.11 6.26 -11.88
C LEU A 54 7.15 5.34 -10.67
N VAL A 55 6.00 5.10 -10.04
CA VAL A 55 5.90 4.12 -8.93
C VAL A 55 6.26 2.71 -9.39
N GLU A 56 5.78 2.28 -10.57
CA GLU A 56 6.18 0.98 -11.15
C GLU A 56 7.69 0.87 -11.35
N GLN A 57 8.32 1.91 -11.86
CA GLN A 57 9.77 1.93 -12.06
C GLN A 57 10.52 1.82 -10.73
N LEU A 58 10.13 2.61 -9.73
CA LEU A 58 10.74 2.55 -8.40
C LEU A 58 10.56 1.16 -7.76
N ALA A 59 9.36 0.62 -7.81
CA ALA A 59 9.06 -0.70 -7.27
C ALA A 59 9.88 -1.80 -7.95
N LYS A 60 10.08 -1.70 -9.27
CA LYS A 60 10.92 -2.63 -10.03
C LYS A 60 12.39 -2.59 -9.57
N GLU A 61 12.98 -1.41 -9.39
CA GLU A 61 14.37 -1.28 -8.94
C GLU A 61 14.56 -1.83 -7.52
N LEU A 62 13.53 -1.76 -6.68
CA LEU A 62 13.56 -2.25 -5.30
C LEU A 62 13.05 -3.69 -5.13
N ASN A 63 12.62 -4.34 -6.20
CA ASN A 63 11.89 -5.61 -6.15
C ASN A 63 10.73 -5.56 -5.13
N ALA A 64 9.94 -4.49 -5.21
CA ALA A 64 8.90 -4.16 -4.26
C ALA A 64 7.49 -4.48 -4.78
N GLU A 65 6.59 -4.84 -3.87
CA GLU A 65 5.16 -4.85 -4.18
C GLU A 65 4.57 -3.43 -4.18
N ILE A 66 3.50 -3.24 -4.95
CA ILE A 66 2.82 -1.95 -5.06
C ILE A 66 1.48 -2.00 -4.35
N GLY A 67 1.33 -1.14 -3.34
CA GLY A 67 0.09 -0.92 -2.62
C GLY A 67 -0.57 0.42 -2.93
N VAL A 68 -1.85 0.54 -2.60
CA VAL A 68 -2.60 1.80 -2.79
C VAL A 68 -3.38 2.18 -1.53
N THR A 69 -3.67 3.48 -1.41
CA THR A 69 -4.63 3.93 -0.39
C THR A 69 -6.07 3.66 -0.84
N LEU A 70 -7.00 3.45 0.11
CA LEU A 70 -8.40 3.15 -0.19
C LEU A 70 -9.06 4.10 -1.22
N PRO A 71 -8.84 5.44 -1.19
CA PRO A 71 -9.42 6.32 -2.20
C PRO A 71 -9.05 5.98 -3.63
N ILE A 72 -7.85 5.43 -3.87
CA ILE A 72 -7.38 5.07 -5.21
C ILE A 72 -8.18 3.90 -5.80
N SER A 73 -8.53 2.90 -4.98
CA SER A 73 -9.35 1.76 -5.43
C SER A 73 -10.78 2.15 -5.83
N LYS A 74 -11.20 3.38 -5.52
CA LYS A 74 -12.48 3.95 -5.97
C LYS A 74 -12.39 4.61 -7.35
N LYS A 75 -11.25 4.49 -8.01
CA LYS A 75 -10.98 4.99 -9.38
C LYS A 75 -11.25 6.49 -9.54
N PRO A 76 -10.69 7.34 -8.68
CA PRO A 76 -10.94 8.79 -8.72
C PRO A 76 -10.26 9.46 -9.92
N TYR A 77 -9.34 8.76 -10.58
CA TYR A 77 -8.55 9.26 -11.71
C TYR A 77 -8.65 8.33 -12.91
N VAL A 78 -8.52 8.92 -14.10
CA VAL A 78 -8.49 8.18 -15.35
C VAL A 78 -7.04 7.81 -15.68
N VAL A 79 -6.80 6.54 -15.83
CA VAL A 79 -5.53 5.96 -16.32
C VAL A 79 -5.83 4.93 -17.39
N SER A 80 -4.81 4.40 -18.06
CA SER A 80 -4.98 3.30 -19.02
C SER A 80 -5.65 2.09 -18.36
N SER A 81 -6.41 1.32 -19.13
CA SER A 81 -7.11 0.13 -18.62
C SER A 81 -6.17 -0.89 -17.98
N VAL A 82 -4.91 -0.94 -18.43
CA VAL A 82 -3.87 -1.82 -17.88
C VAL A 82 -3.51 -1.39 -16.46
N LEU A 83 -3.22 -0.11 -16.23
CA LEU A 83 -2.88 0.41 -14.90
C LEU A 83 -4.09 0.38 -13.96
N ASP A 84 -5.29 0.68 -14.49
CA ASP A 84 -6.53 0.63 -13.72
C ASP A 84 -6.81 -0.77 -13.17
N SER A 85 -6.75 -1.79 -14.04
CA SER A 85 -7.00 -3.19 -13.64
C SER A 85 -5.90 -3.75 -12.74
N LYS A 86 -4.67 -3.24 -12.86
CA LYS A 86 -3.52 -3.74 -12.10
C LYS A 86 -3.41 -3.12 -10.71
N TYR A 87 -3.70 -1.83 -10.56
CA TYR A 87 -3.43 -1.09 -9.33
C TYR A 87 -4.64 -0.46 -8.67
N MET A 88 -5.64 0.02 -9.44
CA MET A 88 -6.79 0.72 -8.86
C MET A 88 -7.90 -0.26 -8.45
N ILE A 89 -7.51 -1.30 -7.72
CA ILE A 89 -8.39 -2.39 -7.31
C ILE A 89 -8.37 -2.57 -5.78
N PRO A 90 -9.46 -3.07 -5.19
CA PRO A 90 -9.55 -3.30 -3.74
C PRO A 90 -8.46 -4.21 -3.19
N ASP A 91 -7.99 -5.16 -4.00
CA ASP A 91 -6.99 -6.16 -3.61
C ASP A 91 -5.59 -5.57 -3.34
N ARG A 92 -5.33 -4.34 -3.78
CA ARG A 92 -4.08 -3.61 -3.52
C ARG A 92 -4.18 -2.58 -2.41
N VAL A 93 -5.34 -2.49 -1.76
CA VAL A 93 -5.54 -1.50 -0.69
C VAL A 93 -4.79 -1.91 0.57
N ILE A 94 -3.97 -0.98 1.08
CA ILE A 94 -3.33 -1.09 2.40
C ILE A 94 -4.08 -0.18 3.37
N GLY A 95 -4.47 -0.74 4.52
CA GLY A 95 -5.20 -0.02 5.56
C GLY A 95 -6.27 -0.88 6.23
N THR A 96 -7.08 -0.27 7.07
CA THR A 96 -8.15 -0.96 7.84
C THR A 96 -9.20 -1.66 6.97
N SER A 97 -9.38 -1.20 5.73
CA SER A 97 -10.34 -1.77 4.76
C SER A 97 -9.67 -2.63 3.68
N GLY A 98 -8.41 -3.00 3.88
CA GLY A 98 -7.61 -3.78 2.96
C GLY A 98 -6.60 -4.63 3.71
N HIS A 99 -5.38 -4.69 3.19
CA HIS A 99 -4.31 -5.47 3.78
C HIS A 99 -3.63 -4.72 4.94
N LYS A 100 -3.20 -5.48 5.93
CA LYS A 100 -2.23 -5.06 6.94
C LYS A 100 -0.90 -5.70 6.59
N THR A 101 0.17 -4.92 6.58
CA THR A 101 1.49 -5.34 6.13
C THR A 101 2.59 -4.85 7.07
N SER A 102 3.74 -5.53 7.06
CA SER A 102 4.90 -5.21 7.90
C SER A 102 6.22 -5.46 7.15
N PRO A 103 6.46 -4.81 5.99
CA PRO A 103 7.69 -4.96 5.24
C PRO A 103 8.88 -4.38 6.00
N LEU A 104 10.09 -4.72 5.60
CA LEU A 104 11.30 -4.07 6.11
C LEU A 104 11.40 -2.60 5.68
N LEU A 105 10.97 -2.30 4.44
CA LEU A 105 10.93 -0.94 3.91
C LEU A 105 9.55 -0.64 3.32
N TYR A 106 8.97 0.47 3.74
CA TYR A 106 7.72 1.00 3.21
C TYR A 106 7.95 2.40 2.63
N ILE A 107 7.63 2.61 1.36
CA ILE A 107 7.71 3.92 0.71
C ILE A 107 6.31 4.42 0.42
N ALA A 108 5.93 5.53 1.03
CA ALA A 108 4.63 6.17 0.89
C ALA A 108 4.75 7.39 -0.06
N ALA A 109 4.41 7.20 -1.35
CA ALA A 109 4.52 8.23 -2.38
C ALA A 109 3.18 8.98 -2.56
N GLY A 110 3.13 10.27 -2.24
CA GLY A 110 1.93 11.07 -2.35
C GLY A 110 0.76 10.59 -1.48
N VAL A 111 1.08 10.01 -0.33
CA VAL A 111 0.14 9.53 0.68
C VAL A 111 -0.01 10.58 1.77
N SER A 112 -1.25 10.89 2.17
CA SER A 112 -1.51 11.90 3.20
C SER A 112 -1.32 11.40 4.64
N GLY A 113 -1.36 10.09 4.87
CA GLY A 113 -1.27 9.55 6.23
C GLY A 113 -2.60 9.51 6.97
N ALA A 114 -3.72 9.36 6.26
CA ALA A 114 -4.99 9.08 6.92
C ALA A 114 -4.85 7.86 7.84
N MET A 115 -5.40 7.93 9.05
CA MET A 115 -5.25 6.91 10.09
C MET A 115 -5.60 5.50 9.62
N GLN A 116 -6.59 5.37 8.73
CA GLN A 116 -6.98 4.08 8.16
C GLN A 116 -5.87 3.43 7.34
N HIS A 117 -5.05 4.23 6.63
CA HIS A 117 -3.90 3.73 5.88
C HIS A 117 -2.74 3.42 6.82
N VAL A 118 -2.45 4.32 7.76
CA VAL A 118 -1.40 4.16 8.78
C VAL A 118 -1.55 2.83 9.52
N TRP A 119 -2.76 2.48 9.94
CA TRP A 119 -3.04 1.19 10.60
C TRP A 119 -2.65 -0.04 9.75
N GLY A 120 -2.61 0.09 8.45
CA GLY A 120 -2.19 -0.98 7.54
C GLY A 120 -0.68 -1.09 7.36
N MET A 121 0.09 -0.03 7.68
CA MET A 121 1.54 0.01 7.40
C MET A 121 2.43 0.29 8.62
N LYS A 122 1.86 0.65 9.76
CA LYS A 122 2.60 1.13 10.96
C LYS A 122 3.58 0.11 11.54
N ASP A 123 3.41 -1.16 11.28
CA ASP A 123 4.29 -2.23 11.75
C ASP A 123 5.46 -2.49 10.79
N SER A 124 5.68 -1.60 9.79
CA SER A 124 6.84 -1.64 8.88
C SER A 124 8.14 -1.33 9.61
N GLY A 125 9.25 -1.95 9.17
CA GLY A 125 10.55 -1.77 9.82
C GLY A 125 11.16 -0.39 9.61
N PHE A 126 10.97 0.20 8.42
CA PHE A 126 11.43 1.54 8.06
C PHE A 126 10.47 2.19 7.07
N VAL A 127 10.08 3.41 7.33
CA VAL A 127 9.08 4.14 6.54
C VAL A 127 9.69 5.40 5.93
N VAL A 128 9.59 5.53 4.61
CA VAL A 128 9.94 6.74 3.86
C VAL A 128 8.66 7.35 3.30
N ALA A 129 8.41 8.62 3.56
CA ALA A 129 7.26 9.33 3.02
C ALA A 129 7.70 10.45 2.06
N ILE A 130 7.07 10.52 0.89
CA ILE A 130 7.26 11.58 -0.10
C ILE A 130 5.96 12.37 -0.20
N ASN A 131 5.98 13.62 0.23
CA ASN A 131 4.79 14.49 0.19
C ASN A 131 5.20 15.97 0.09
N PRO A 132 4.57 16.79 -0.77
CA PRO A 132 4.86 18.22 -0.83
C PRO A 132 4.31 18.99 0.39
N ASP A 133 3.32 18.44 1.09
CA ASP A 133 2.68 19.05 2.25
C ASP A 133 3.43 18.66 3.53
N GLU A 134 4.07 19.66 4.16
CA GLU A 134 4.82 19.47 5.42
C GLU A 134 3.92 19.17 6.63
N ASP A 135 2.64 19.50 6.52
CA ASP A 135 1.66 19.26 7.58
C ASP A 135 0.88 17.96 7.35
N ALA A 136 1.25 17.17 6.32
CA ALA A 136 0.62 15.89 6.08
C ALA A 136 0.86 14.92 7.25
N PRO A 137 -0.18 14.29 7.81
CA PRO A 137 -0.06 13.39 8.97
C PRO A 137 0.95 12.24 8.79
N ILE A 138 1.24 11.85 7.55
CA ILE A 138 2.25 10.80 7.27
C ILE A 138 3.65 11.18 7.78
N LYS A 139 3.93 12.45 7.99
CA LYS A 139 5.20 12.95 8.51
C LYS A 139 5.49 12.43 9.91
N ASP A 140 4.46 12.33 10.75
CA ASP A 140 4.59 11.84 12.13
C ASP A 140 4.66 10.30 12.20
N GLU A 141 4.43 9.63 11.07
CA GLU A 141 4.34 8.17 10.96
C GLU A 141 5.48 7.58 10.11
N CYS A 142 6.49 8.37 9.77
CA CYS A 142 7.63 7.94 8.96
C CYS A 142 8.97 8.23 9.63
N ASP A 143 9.99 7.42 9.27
CA ASP A 143 11.37 7.62 9.73
C ASP A 143 12.09 8.68 8.91
N ILE A 144 11.77 8.78 7.61
CA ILE A 144 12.27 9.84 6.72
C ILE A 144 11.11 10.49 5.99
N PHE A 145 10.99 11.81 6.12
CA PHE A 145 10.07 12.63 5.35
C PHE A 145 10.82 13.40 4.27
N ILE A 146 10.47 13.16 3.00
CA ILE A 146 11.01 13.88 1.86
C ILE A 146 9.96 14.90 1.40
N LYS A 147 10.21 16.17 1.66
CA LYS A 147 9.36 17.25 1.16
C LYS A 147 9.56 17.42 -0.34
N GLY A 148 8.58 17.01 -1.12
CA GLY A 148 8.62 17.16 -2.57
C GLY A 148 7.45 16.43 -3.23
N ARG A 149 7.26 16.76 -4.50
CA ARG A 149 6.30 16.06 -5.33
C ARG A 149 6.91 14.73 -5.76
N MET A 150 6.10 13.69 -5.88
CA MET A 150 6.59 12.35 -6.23
C MET A 150 7.23 12.32 -7.63
N GLU A 151 6.72 13.11 -8.57
CA GLU A 151 7.25 13.25 -9.91
C GLU A 151 8.66 13.87 -9.97
N ASP A 152 9.03 14.67 -8.98
CA ASP A 152 10.35 15.27 -8.86
C ASP A 152 11.32 14.37 -8.08
N VAL A 153 10.83 13.70 -7.04
CA VAL A 153 11.64 12.92 -6.09
C VAL A 153 11.93 11.52 -6.61
N ILE A 154 10.94 10.80 -7.15
CA ILE A 154 11.08 9.38 -7.54
C ILE A 154 12.18 9.19 -8.60
N PRO A 155 12.28 10.01 -9.67
CA PRO A 155 13.36 9.85 -10.66
C PRO A 155 14.75 9.95 -10.06
N LEU A 156 14.95 10.87 -9.10
CA LEU A 156 16.24 11.04 -8.41
C LEU A 156 16.56 9.85 -7.50
N LEU A 157 15.55 9.31 -6.81
CA LEU A 157 15.72 8.09 -6.02
C LEU A 157 16.12 6.90 -6.88
N ILE A 158 15.46 6.71 -8.02
CA ILE A 158 15.79 5.64 -8.97
C ILE A 158 17.23 5.77 -9.47
N GLU A 159 17.66 6.99 -9.82
CA GLU A 159 19.01 7.25 -10.27
C GLU A 159 20.04 6.89 -9.20
N GLU A 160 19.79 7.30 -7.95
CA GLU A 160 20.71 7.04 -6.85
C GLU A 160 20.74 5.54 -6.48
N ILE A 161 19.59 4.87 -6.43
CA ILE A 161 19.51 3.43 -6.19
C ILE A 161 20.37 2.67 -7.21
N LYS A 162 20.25 3.00 -8.50
CA LYS A 162 21.05 2.36 -9.57
C LYS A 162 22.53 2.58 -9.38
N LYS A 163 22.96 3.78 -9.01
CA LYS A 163 24.37 4.06 -8.72
C LYS A 163 24.91 3.20 -7.57
N GLN A 164 24.12 3.11 -6.48
CA GLN A 164 24.53 2.33 -5.31
C GLN A 164 24.59 0.82 -5.58
N MET A 165 23.66 0.29 -6.38
CA MET A 165 23.67 -1.12 -6.76
C MET A 165 24.93 -1.47 -7.59
N LEU A 166 25.34 -0.61 -8.52
CA LEU A 166 26.56 -0.81 -9.31
C LEU A 166 27.85 -0.83 -8.46
N VAL A 167 27.85 -0.12 -7.34
CA VAL A 167 28.99 -0.08 -6.41
C VAL A 167 29.10 -1.37 -5.58
N VAL A 168 27.96 -2.01 -5.30
CA VAL A 168 27.91 -3.25 -4.49
C VAL A 168 28.31 -4.48 -5.32
N GLU A 169 28.12 -4.44 -6.64
CA GLU A 169 28.48 -5.53 -7.56
C GLU A 169 29.94 -5.47 -8.05
N ALA A 170 30.69 -4.41 -7.75
CA ALA A 170 32.07 -4.18 -8.16
C ALA A 170 33.07 -4.57 -7.04
#